data_f3971a28417550cd26227cdbaa25cb04
#
_entry.id   f3971a28417550cd26227cdbaa25cb04
#
_cell.length_a   1.000
_cell.length_b   1.000
_cell.length_c   1.000
_cell.angle_alpha   90.00
_cell.angle_beta   90.00
_cell.angle_gamma   90.00
#
_symmetry.space_group_name_H-M   'P 1'
#
loop_
_entity.id
_entity.type
_entity.pdbx_description
1 polymer ?
#
loop_
_entity_poly.entity_id
_entity_poly.type
_entity_poly.pdbx_seq_one_letter_code
_entity_poly.pdbx_strand_id
1 'polypeptide(L)'
;MHLAGYLKSRGFDVAQRDLSIKVVRDVLLEYGDETTGELLEFLGGLAPVEAKREASEAIDELAIWIRDNVDPDFGFSRYAEHLCRAVADFGELERRIRRRGVIDKPLERHLKAAMEETRPAIVGITCPFPGTLVAAFKIARYIKRRYPGVRLVLGGGYVSTELREMTDRRPYKYFDEFQLDEGYAPFAKLLGDRKTTAADVPLFVKPDYEGIDWGEYFDVAETDNFVTNLWNCGKWVKLVMARGCYWRKCAFCDVKLPYIGCFKMPKASEIVDCIEEFFPSFLTGVHFVDEAMPPALVSAVCDEILRRKLEVEWWGNIRFDNAFTPALAKKMARAGCIAVTGGLECANDRLLKLMNKGITCASAEKVLRGFRAAKIFVHAYLMYDFPTETKEEQKGAERYVKSLAKKGLIQSCFWHRFALTVHSPIAREPEKFGIIVKPLKSNFAKNELEYVRKNRPRIASA
;
A
#
# COMPACT_ATOMS: atom_id res chain seq x y z
N MET A 1 6.71 11.23 3.56
CA MET A 1 7.93 11.38 2.74
C MET A 1 7.69 12.27 1.51
N HIS A 2 6.85 11.87 0.52
CA HIS A 2 6.60 12.71 -0.68
C HIS A 2 5.96 14.07 -0.34
N LEU A 3 4.98 14.12 0.59
CA LEU A 3 4.39 15.40 1.00
C LEU A 3 5.42 16.30 1.70
N ALA A 4 6.27 15.74 2.56
CA ALA A 4 7.36 16.48 3.20
C ALA A 4 8.35 17.04 2.17
N GLY A 5 8.81 16.21 1.22
CA GLY A 5 9.69 16.64 0.13
C GLY A 5 9.08 17.78 -0.69
N TYR A 6 7.80 17.67 -1.07
CA TYR A 6 7.10 18.73 -1.78
C TYR A 6 7.04 20.04 -0.97
N LEU A 7 6.65 19.97 0.29
CA LEU A 7 6.52 21.17 1.12
C LEU A 7 7.87 21.83 1.40
N LYS A 8 8.92 21.05 1.68
CA LYS A 8 10.29 21.57 1.84
C LYS A 8 10.80 22.23 0.55
N SER A 9 10.52 21.64 -0.63
CA SER A 9 10.88 22.25 -1.92
C SER A 9 10.20 23.60 -2.18
N ARG A 10 9.12 23.90 -1.45
CA ARG A 10 8.40 25.17 -1.44
C ARG A 10 8.88 26.14 -0.34
N GLY A 11 9.90 25.75 0.43
CA GLY A 11 10.47 26.57 1.50
C GLY A 11 9.73 26.51 2.83
N PHE A 12 8.83 25.55 3.02
CA PHE A 12 8.16 25.35 4.32
C PHE A 12 9.07 24.58 5.28
N ASP A 13 9.03 24.95 6.55
CA ASP A 13 9.65 24.18 7.64
C ASP A 13 8.78 22.95 7.96
N VAL A 14 9.32 21.75 7.72
CA VAL A 14 8.59 20.49 7.85
C VAL A 14 9.45 19.45 8.54
N ALA A 15 8.98 18.94 9.66
CA ALA A 15 9.50 17.73 10.30
C ALA A 15 8.58 16.55 10.05
N GLN A 16 9.13 15.36 9.89
CA GLN A 16 8.36 14.12 9.78
C GLN A 16 8.87 13.07 10.75
N ARG A 17 7.97 12.19 11.20
CA ARG A 17 8.29 11.09 12.13
C ARG A 17 7.44 9.88 11.76
N ASP A 18 8.04 8.70 11.74
CA ASP A 18 7.32 7.44 11.75
C ASP A 18 7.19 6.95 13.20
N LEU A 19 6.00 7.10 13.76
CA LEU A 19 5.73 6.65 15.13
C LEU A 19 5.40 5.15 15.17
N SER A 20 5.03 4.54 14.03
CA SER A 20 4.61 3.15 14.00
C SER A 20 5.75 2.20 14.34
N ILE A 21 6.92 2.38 13.73
CA ILE A 21 8.08 1.53 14.01
C ILE A 21 8.56 1.67 15.45
N LYS A 22 8.52 2.90 16.01
CA LYS A 22 8.89 3.16 17.41
C LYS A 22 7.95 2.44 18.38
N VAL A 23 6.64 2.49 18.12
CA VAL A 23 5.63 1.79 18.92
C VAL A 23 5.80 0.28 18.81
N VAL A 24 6.04 -0.25 17.61
CA VAL A 24 6.30 -1.68 17.40
C VAL A 24 7.50 -2.14 18.21
N ARG A 25 8.64 -1.44 18.13
CA ARG A 25 9.84 -1.78 18.88
C ARG A 25 9.61 -1.74 20.39
N ASP A 26 8.91 -0.71 20.89
CA ASP A 26 8.58 -0.61 22.31
C ASP A 26 7.71 -1.77 22.80
N VAL A 27 6.72 -2.18 22.01
CA VAL A 27 5.86 -3.32 22.37
C VAL A 27 6.63 -4.63 22.33
N LEU A 28 7.52 -4.82 21.35
CA LEU A 28 8.40 -5.99 21.30
C LEU A 28 9.30 -6.06 22.53
N LEU A 29 9.86 -4.93 22.96
CA LEU A 29 10.72 -4.88 24.16
C LEU A 29 9.96 -4.99 25.49
N GLU A 30 8.71 -4.52 25.56
CA GLU A 30 7.88 -4.56 26.79
C GLU A 30 7.26 -5.95 27.03
N TYR A 31 6.92 -6.68 25.98
CA TYR A 31 6.19 -7.95 26.04
C TYR A 31 7.00 -9.16 25.56
N GLY A 32 8.11 -8.93 24.87
CA GLY A 32 9.05 -9.99 24.48
C GLY A 32 9.88 -10.47 25.66
N ASP A 33 10.61 -11.56 25.44
CA ASP A 33 11.57 -12.10 26.37
C ASP A 33 12.96 -11.42 26.27
N GLU A 34 13.94 -11.86 27.04
CA GLU A 34 15.31 -11.32 27.04
C GLU A 34 15.98 -11.41 25.66
N THR A 35 15.57 -12.41 24.84
CA THR A 35 16.13 -12.63 23.49
C THR A 35 15.57 -11.66 22.45
N THR A 36 14.44 -11.01 22.72
CA THR A 36 13.76 -10.11 21.78
C THR A 36 14.61 -8.90 21.39
N GLY A 37 15.40 -8.36 22.31
CA GLY A 37 16.33 -7.25 22.05
C GLY A 37 17.43 -7.65 21.06
N GLU A 38 18.10 -8.78 21.30
CA GLU A 38 19.10 -9.36 20.41
C GLU A 38 18.50 -9.71 19.05
N LEU A 39 17.28 -10.22 19.05
CA LEU A 39 16.53 -10.53 17.84
C LEU A 39 16.29 -9.29 16.97
N LEU A 40 15.91 -8.15 17.55
CA LEU A 40 15.67 -6.90 16.82
C LEU A 40 16.95 -6.36 16.18
N GLU A 41 18.09 -6.44 16.87
CA GLU A 41 19.39 -6.07 16.31
C GLU A 41 19.77 -7.00 15.15
N PHE A 42 19.55 -8.29 15.32
CA PHE A 42 19.80 -9.30 14.31
C PHE A 42 18.95 -9.12 13.05
N LEU A 43 17.66 -8.84 13.21
CA LEU A 43 16.72 -8.58 12.08
C LEU A 43 17.04 -7.28 11.31
N GLY A 44 17.70 -6.32 11.94
CA GLY A 44 18.17 -5.08 11.30
C GLY A 44 19.38 -5.27 10.38
N GLY A 45 20.06 -6.42 10.45
CA GLY A 45 21.27 -6.74 9.72
C GLY A 45 21.09 -7.65 8.51
N LEU A 46 22.23 -8.20 8.02
CA LEU A 46 22.29 -9.19 6.93
C LEU A 46 22.06 -10.62 7.45
N ALA A 47 21.01 -10.82 8.23
CA ALA A 47 20.68 -12.13 8.77
C ALA A 47 20.25 -13.11 7.67
N PRO A 48 20.57 -14.44 7.81
CA PRO A 48 20.05 -15.48 6.95
C PRO A 48 18.51 -15.52 6.92
N VAL A 49 17.93 -15.98 5.82
CA VAL A 49 16.45 -16.03 5.65
C VAL A 49 15.81 -16.93 6.70
N GLU A 50 16.44 -18.07 7.02
CA GLU A 50 15.96 -19.01 8.05
C GLU A 50 15.82 -18.33 9.41
N ALA A 51 16.82 -17.58 9.83
CA ALA A 51 16.80 -16.87 11.09
C ALA A 51 15.78 -15.71 11.10
N LYS A 52 15.62 -14.99 9.97
CA LYS A 52 14.55 -13.99 9.83
C LYS A 52 13.17 -14.64 9.91
N ARG A 53 13.01 -15.88 9.43
CA ARG A 53 11.75 -16.63 9.52
C ARG A 53 11.45 -17.05 10.95
N GLU A 54 12.40 -17.65 11.66
CA GLU A 54 12.25 -18.02 13.07
C GLU A 54 11.87 -16.81 13.93
N ALA A 55 12.53 -15.67 13.69
CA ALA A 55 12.20 -14.42 14.34
C ALA A 55 10.80 -13.91 14.01
N SER A 56 10.37 -14.06 12.76
CA SER A 56 9.00 -13.67 12.34
C SER A 56 7.94 -14.54 13.00
N GLU A 57 8.18 -15.86 13.12
CA GLU A 57 7.31 -16.80 13.83
C GLU A 57 7.19 -16.40 15.32
N ALA A 58 8.30 -16.08 16.00
CA ALA A 58 8.28 -15.62 17.39
C ALA A 58 7.52 -14.29 17.57
N ILE A 59 7.66 -13.34 16.63
CA ILE A 59 6.90 -12.07 16.63
C ILE A 59 5.40 -12.34 16.45
N ASP A 60 5.02 -13.26 15.57
CA ASP A 60 3.62 -13.63 15.36
C ASP A 60 3.02 -14.34 16.57
N GLU A 61 3.76 -15.24 17.22
CA GLU A 61 3.34 -15.90 18.48
C GLU A 61 3.13 -14.86 19.59
N LEU A 62 4.05 -13.91 19.72
CA LEU A 62 3.90 -12.81 20.69
C LEU A 62 2.67 -11.95 20.37
N ALA A 63 2.41 -11.67 19.10
CA ALA A 63 1.21 -10.91 18.70
C ALA A 63 -0.08 -11.66 19.08
N ILE A 64 -0.10 -12.98 18.91
CA ILE A 64 -1.22 -13.84 19.33
C ILE A 64 -1.38 -13.78 20.85
N TRP A 65 -0.29 -13.96 21.59
CA TRP A 65 -0.32 -13.91 23.06
C TRP A 65 -0.84 -12.56 23.59
N ILE A 66 -0.35 -11.43 23.04
CA ILE A 66 -0.81 -10.09 23.43
C ILE A 66 -2.30 -9.93 23.13
N ARG A 67 -2.77 -10.40 21.98
CA ARG A 67 -4.18 -10.33 21.60
C ARG A 67 -5.06 -11.11 22.54
N ASP A 68 -4.64 -12.29 22.94
CA ASP A 68 -5.44 -13.19 23.75
C ASP A 68 -5.44 -12.81 25.25
N ASN A 69 -4.36 -12.15 25.74
CA ASN A 69 -4.19 -11.90 27.17
C ASN A 69 -4.24 -10.41 27.55
N VAL A 70 -3.98 -9.46 26.63
CA VAL A 70 -3.78 -8.05 26.96
C VAL A 70 -4.71 -7.11 26.16
N ASP A 71 -4.67 -7.19 24.83
CA ASP A 71 -5.45 -6.30 23.95
C ASP A 71 -6.00 -7.06 22.76
N PRO A 72 -7.30 -7.40 22.73
CA PRO A 72 -7.91 -8.23 21.69
C PRO A 72 -7.87 -7.61 20.29
N ASP A 73 -7.54 -6.33 20.18
CA ASP A 73 -7.43 -5.63 18.92
C ASP A 73 -5.98 -5.58 18.39
N PHE A 74 -5.03 -6.20 19.12
CA PHE A 74 -3.62 -6.08 18.81
C PHE A 74 -3.20 -6.87 17.57
N GLY A 75 -2.28 -6.27 16.81
CA GLY A 75 -1.52 -6.86 15.73
C GLY A 75 -0.40 -5.89 15.34
N PHE A 76 0.83 -6.39 15.16
CA PHE A 76 1.98 -5.54 14.87
C PHE A 76 1.83 -4.73 13.57
N SER A 77 1.27 -5.33 12.53
CA SER A 77 1.09 -4.67 11.24
C SER A 77 -0.29 -4.03 11.05
N ARG A 78 -1.30 -4.44 11.83
CA ARG A 78 -2.72 -4.12 11.58
C ARG A 78 -3.53 -3.99 12.87
N TYR A 79 -3.22 -2.97 13.65
CA TYR A 79 -3.92 -2.71 14.91
C TYR A 79 -5.40 -2.38 14.69
N ALA A 80 -6.29 -3.14 15.32
CA ALA A 80 -7.74 -2.97 15.25
C ALA A 80 -8.32 -2.89 13.81
N GLU A 81 -7.68 -3.53 12.84
CA GLU A 81 -8.08 -3.44 11.41
C GLU A 81 -9.51 -3.99 11.20
N HIS A 82 -9.89 -5.04 11.91
CA HIS A 82 -11.22 -5.63 11.80
C HIS A 82 -12.33 -4.62 12.10
N LEU A 83 -12.14 -3.73 13.08
CA LEU A 83 -13.08 -2.65 13.37
C LEU A 83 -13.18 -1.66 12.22
N CYS A 84 -12.04 -1.35 11.57
CA CYS A 84 -11.98 -0.33 10.53
C CYS A 84 -12.46 -0.81 9.16
N ARG A 85 -12.45 -2.11 8.92
CA ARG A 85 -12.99 -2.71 7.69
C ARG A 85 -14.52 -2.76 7.67
N ALA A 86 -15.14 -2.97 8.83
CA ALA A 86 -16.58 -3.18 8.96
C ALA A 86 -17.33 -1.96 9.52
N VAL A 87 -16.64 -0.86 9.83
CA VAL A 87 -17.23 0.27 10.55
C VAL A 87 -18.22 1.02 9.68
N ALA A 88 -19.49 0.71 9.87
CA ALA A 88 -20.60 1.49 9.35
C ALA A 88 -20.90 2.74 10.22
N ASP A 89 -20.55 2.74 11.50
CA ASP A 89 -20.81 3.81 12.45
C ASP A 89 -19.57 4.23 13.23
N PHE A 90 -19.30 5.52 13.25
CA PHE A 90 -18.17 6.10 13.98
C PHE A 90 -18.25 5.87 15.50
N GLY A 91 -19.42 5.62 16.07
CA GLY A 91 -19.58 5.41 17.50
C GLY A 91 -18.83 4.18 18.03
N GLU A 92 -18.74 3.11 17.26
CA GLU A 92 -17.96 1.94 17.62
C GLU A 92 -16.46 2.25 17.62
N LEU A 93 -15.98 2.89 16.58
CA LEU A 93 -14.60 3.37 16.49
C LEU A 93 -14.28 4.34 17.64
N GLU A 94 -15.20 5.28 17.96
CA GLU A 94 -15.00 6.23 19.05
C GLU A 94 -14.86 5.55 20.41
N ARG A 95 -15.63 4.49 20.69
CA ARG A 95 -15.44 3.67 21.90
C ARG A 95 -14.04 3.08 21.95
N ARG A 96 -13.55 2.54 20.83
CA ARG A 96 -12.19 1.96 20.76
C ARG A 96 -11.09 3.01 20.94
N ILE A 97 -11.23 4.20 20.33
CA ILE A 97 -10.30 5.32 20.48
C ILE A 97 -10.17 5.74 21.96
N ARG A 98 -11.28 5.69 22.71
CA ARG A 98 -11.31 6.06 24.14
C ARG A 98 -10.75 4.99 25.07
N ARG A 99 -10.83 3.70 24.67
CA ARG A 99 -10.31 2.58 25.45
C ARG A 99 -8.79 2.55 25.35
N ARG A 100 -8.11 2.40 26.48
CA ARG A 100 -6.67 2.16 26.50
C ARG A 100 -6.34 0.75 25.99
N GLY A 101 -5.20 0.63 25.32
CA GLY A 101 -4.66 -0.62 24.84
C GLY A 101 -3.13 -0.58 24.84
N VAL A 102 -2.50 -1.63 24.36
CA VAL A 102 -1.05 -1.84 24.37
C VAL A 102 -0.29 -0.67 23.74
N ILE A 103 -0.80 -0.11 22.65
CA ILE A 103 -0.11 0.93 21.90
C ILE A 103 -0.14 2.32 22.58
N ASP A 104 -1.04 2.56 23.54
CA ASP A 104 -1.28 3.93 24.02
C ASP A 104 -0.08 4.55 24.75
N LYS A 105 0.57 3.79 25.65
CA LYS A 105 1.72 4.28 26.45
C LYS A 105 2.93 4.61 25.56
N PRO A 106 3.42 3.71 24.68
CA PRO A 106 4.52 4.01 23.77
C PRO A 106 4.16 5.12 22.79
N LEU A 107 2.95 5.12 22.23
CA LEU A 107 2.48 6.16 21.31
C LEU A 107 2.48 7.53 21.95
N GLU A 108 1.91 7.69 23.17
CA GLU A 108 1.88 8.95 23.91
C GLU A 108 3.30 9.44 24.23
N ARG A 109 4.25 8.53 24.57
CA ARG A 109 5.64 8.86 24.84
C ARG A 109 6.35 9.47 23.63
N HIS A 110 6.32 8.77 22.49
CA HIS A 110 6.96 9.23 21.26
C HIS A 110 6.30 10.47 20.69
N LEU A 111 4.97 10.54 20.77
CA LEU A 111 4.22 11.71 20.32
C LEU A 111 4.56 12.95 21.16
N LYS A 112 4.65 12.80 22.50
CA LYS A 112 5.07 13.90 23.38
C LYS A 112 6.44 14.42 23.00
N ALA A 113 7.42 13.55 22.83
CA ALA A 113 8.78 13.92 22.43
C ALA A 113 8.80 14.68 21.11
N ALA A 114 8.08 14.17 20.09
CA ALA A 114 7.98 14.81 18.78
C ALA A 114 7.33 16.21 18.86
N MET A 115 6.26 16.36 19.65
CA MET A 115 5.56 17.65 19.82
C MET A 115 6.40 18.69 20.58
N GLU A 116 7.16 18.26 21.58
CA GLU A 116 8.03 19.16 22.35
C GLU A 116 9.26 19.61 21.55
N GLU A 117 9.81 18.71 20.73
CA GLU A 117 10.94 18.97 19.84
C GLU A 117 10.56 19.96 18.73
N THR A 118 9.44 19.70 18.02
CA THR A 118 9.12 20.42 16.80
C THR A 118 8.15 21.60 17.00
N ARG A 119 7.35 21.60 18.07
CA ARG A 119 6.32 22.61 18.38
C ARG A 119 5.50 23.03 17.17
N PRO A 120 4.87 22.12 16.45
CA PRO A 120 4.24 22.40 15.18
C PRO A 120 2.94 23.19 15.35
N ALA A 121 2.66 24.12 14.43
CA ALA A 121 1.35 24.78 14.34
C ALA A 121 0.31 23.89 13.67
N ILE A 122 0.75 23.02 12.75
CA ILE A 122 -0.10 22.08 12.00
C ILE A 122 0.52 20.69 12.06
N VAL A 123 -0.28 19.67 12.33
CA VAL A 123 0.11 18.26 12.26
C VAL A 123 -0.72 17.55 11.21
N GLY A 124 -0.05 17.03 10.18
CA GLY A 124 -0.63 16.13 9.18
C GLY A 124 -0.40 14.67 9.57
N ILE A 125 -1.46 13.87 9.59
CA ILE A 125 -1.39 12.43 9.85
C ILE A 125 -1.77 11.68 8.59
N THR A 126 -0.96 10.70 8.19
CA THR A 126 -1.25 9.84 7.05
C THR A 126 -1.90 8.54 7.52
N CYS A 127 -3.10 8.26 7.02
CA CYS A 127 -3.82 7.01 7.21
C CYS A 127 -3.92 6.27 5.86
N PRO A 128 -2.93 5.41 5.52
CA PRO A 128 -2.93 4.72 4.23
C PRO A 128 -3.92 3.56 4.18
N PHE A 129 -4.13 2.86 5.31
CA PHE A 129 -4.91 1.63 5.41
C PHE A 129 -5.77 1.59 6.68
N PRO A 130 -6.79 0.70 6.74
CA PRO A 130 -7.66 0.56 7.92
C PRO A 130 -6.90 0.36 9.23
N GLY A 131 -5.84 -0.44 9.24
CA GLY A 131 -5.06 -0.77 10.44
C GLY A 131 -4.33 0.40 11.11
N THR A 132 -4.27 1.57 10.46
CA THR A 132 -3.67 2.79 11.04
C THR A 132 -4.71 3.79 11.57
N LEU A 133 -5.98 3.57 11.30
CA LEU A 133 -7.04 4.53 11.60
C LEU A 133 -7.23 4.80 13.10
N VAL A 134 -7.30 3.74 13.92
CA VAL A 134 -7.47 3.89 15.38
C VAL A 134 -6.31 4.67 15.98
N ALA A 135 -5.07 4.34 15.58
CA ALA A 135 -3.88 5.05 16.05
C ALA A 135 -3.90 6.53 15.63
N ALA A 136 -4.30 6.84 14.39
CA ALA A 136 -4.44 8.22 13.92
C ALA A 136 -5.42 9.02 14.79
N PHE A 137 -6.57 8.46 15.15
CA PHE A 137 -7.54 9.11 16.03
C PHE A 137 -7.06 9.20 17.49
N LYS A 138 -6.29 8.22 17.98
CA LYS A 138 -5.64 8.30 19.31
C LYS A 138 -4.61 9.45 19.37
N ILE A 139 -3.79 9.59 18.34
CA ILE A 139 -2.86 10.74 18.17
C ILE A 139 -3.65 12.05 18.21
N ALA A 140 -4.68 12.17 17.38
CA ALA A 140 -5.49 13.38 17.31
C ALA A 140 -6.13 13.72 18.67
N ARG A 141 -6.68 12.73 19.37
CA ARG A 141 -7.25 12.90 20.73
C ARG A 141 -6.19 13.42 21.72
N TYR A 142 -4.98 12.85 21.68
CA TYR A 142 -3.89 13.29 22.56
C TYR A 142 -3.52 14.75 22.27
N ILE A 143 -3.30 15.11 21.01
CA ILE A 143 -2.90 16.46 20.60
C ILE A 143 -4.00 17.48 20.96
N LYS A 144 -5.26 17.22 20.61
CA LYS A 144 -6.38 18.14 20.95
C LYS A 144 -6.51 18.41 22.44
N ARG A 145 -6.13 17.45 23.30
CA ARG A 145 -6.19 17.62 24.77
C ARG A 145 -4.98 18.36 25.35
N ARG A 146 -3.79 18.15 24.78
CA ARG A 146 -2.54 18.67 25.34
C ARG A 146 -2.04 19.93 24.64
N TYR A 147 -2.38 20.07 23.36
CA TYR A 147 -1.94 21.14 22.47
C TYR A 147 -3.13 21.70 21.67
N PRO A 148 -4.12 22.34 22.35
CA PRO A 148 -5.40 22.70 21.72
C PRO A 148 -5.29 23.72 20.58
N GLY A 149 -4.18 24.46 20.49
CA GLY A 149 -3.91 25.40 19.40
C GLY A 149 -3.39 24.77 18.11
N VAL A 150 -3.04 23.46 18.12
CA VAL A 150 -2.49 22.77 16.96
C VAL A 150 -3.62 22.35 16.02
N ARG A 151 -3.50 22.71 14.74
CA ARG A 151 -4.42 22.27 13.70
C ARG A 151 -4.08 20.86 13.25
N LEU A 152 -5.10 20.00 13.13
CA LEU A 152 -4.94 18.59 12.77
C LEU A 152 -5.58 18.26 11.43
N VAL A 153 -4.82 17.61 10.56
CA VAL A 153 -5.23 17.21 9.23
C VAL A 153 -5.05 15.69 9.08
N LEU A 154 -6.08 14.98 8.62
CA LEU A 154 -5.98 13.58 8.25
C LEU A 154 -6.02 13.43 6.73
N GLY A 155 -5.07 12.68 6.19
CA GLY A 155 -4.99 12.33 4.76
C GLY A 155 -4.58 10.88 4.56
N GLY A 156 -4.30 10.51 3.32
CA GLY A 156 -3.84 9.16 2.93
C GLY A 156 -4.90 8.36 2.19
N GLY A 157 -4.51 7.12 1.81
CA GLY A 157 -5.33 6.26 0.96
C GLY A 157 -6.72 5.99 1.52
N TYR A 158 -6.80 5.59 2.79
CA TYR A 158 -8.07 5.30 3.46
C TYR A 158 -9.02 6.51 3.49
N VAL A 159 -8.48 7.70 3.70
CA VAL A 159 -9.28 8.94 3.67
C VAL A 159 -9.81 9.22 2.26
N SER A 160 -8.95 9.00 1.27
CA SER A 160 -9.26 9.29 -0.14
C SER A 160 -10.23 8.28 -0.78
N THR A 161 -10.37 7.10 -0.19
CA THR A 161 -11.27 6.03 -0.65
C THR A 161 -12.46 5.86 0.27
N GLU A 162 -12.25 5.30 1.46
CA GLU A 162 -13.34 4.89 2.37
C GLU A 162 -14.05 6.07 3.04
N LEU A 163 -13.32 7.15 3.37
CA LEU A 163 -13.91 8.33 4.02
C LEU A 163 -14.35 9.41 3.02
N ARG A 164 -14.18 9.21 1.72
CA ARG A 164 -14.47 10.21 0.68
C ARG A 164 -15.90 10.77 0.76
N GLU A 165 -16.86 9.91 1.02
CA GLU A 165 -18.27 10.27 1.10
C GLU A 165 -18.81 10.32 2.54
N MET A 166 -17.90 10.52 3.52
CA MET A 166 -18.27 10.63 4.93
C MET A 166 -19.22 11.79 5.17
N THR A 167 -20.36 11.51 5.81
CA THR A 167 -21.35 12.51 6.23
C THR A 167 -21.42 12.70 7.73
N ASP A 168 -20.83 11.77 8.49
CA ASP A 168 -20.73 11.87 9.94
C ASP A 168 -19.86 13.06 10.35
N ARG A 169 -20.36 13.88 11.27
CA ARG A 169 -19.63 15.06 11.77
C ARG A 169 -18.84 14.81 13.04
N ARG A 170 -19.03 13.68 13.70
CA ARG A 170 -18.31 13.33 14.95
C ARG A 170 -16.79 13.24 14.76
N PRO A 171 -16.22 12.76 13.64
CA PRO A 171 -14.78 12.75 13.37
C PRO A 171 -14.14 14.15 13.41
N TYR A 172 -14.89 15.20 13.09
CA TYR A 172 -14.41 16.59 13.13
C TYR A 172 -14.16 17.13 14.56
N LYS A 173 -14.49 16.35 15.60
CA LYS A 173 -14.04 16.63 16.98
C LYS A 173 -12.54 16.33 17.17
N TYR A 174 -11.98 15.49 16.31
CA TYR A 174 -10.59 15.02 16.36
C TYR A 174 -9.71 15.72 15.33
N PHE A 175 -10.22 15.93 14.12
CA PHE A 175 -9.50 16.54 13.02
C PHE A 175 -10.21 17.80 12.54
N ASP A 176 -9.42 18.83 12.25
CA ASP A 176 -9.95 20.09 11.69
C ASP A 176 -10.25 19.94 10.19
N GLU A 177 -9.53 18.99 9.51
CA GLU A 177 -9.67 18.77 8.07
C GLU A 177 -9.35 17.32 7.69
N PHE A 178 -10.07 16.83 6.66
CA PHE A 178 -9.81 15.56 5.97
C PHE A 178 -9.39 15.90 4.55
N GLN A 179 -8.15 15.60 4.18
CA GLN A 179 -7.62 15.87 2.86
C GLN A 179 -7.68 14.63 1.98
N LEU A 180 -8.35 14.78 0.84
CA LEU A 180 -8.51 13.74 -0.17
C LEU A 180 -7.38 13.80 -1.19
N ASP A 181 -7.15 12.66 -1.84
CA ASP A 181 -6.23 12.50 -2.96
C ASP A 181 -4.76 12.83 -2.62
N GLU A 182 -4.01 13.52 -3.48
CA GLU A 182 -2.57 13.72 -3.32
C GLU A 182 -2.17 14.65 -2.16
N GLY A 183 -3.06 15.53 -1.73
CA GLY A 183 -2.85 16.42 -0.60
C GLY A 183 -1.81 17.55 -0.78
N TYR A 184 -1.00 17.56 -1.85
CA TYR A 184 0.11 18.51 -2.01
C TYR A 184 -0.35 19.98 -2.03
N ALA A 185 -1.16 20.33 -3.01
CA ALA A 185 -1.65 21.71 -3.13
C ALA A 185 -2.60 22.11 -1.98
N PRO A 186 -3.53 21.25 -1.52
CA PRO A 186 -4.35 21.56 -0.35
C PRO A 186 -3.50 21.84 0.90
N PHE A 187 -2.47 21.04 1.18
CA PHE A 187 -1.64 21.23 2.36
C PHE A 187 -0.78 22.50 2.25
N ALA A 188 -0.21 22.80 1.06
CA ALA A 188 0.51 24.06 0.83
C ALA A 188 -0.39 25.30 1.07
N LYS A 189 -1.67 25.22 0.66
CA LYS A 189 -2.65 26.29 0.96
C LYS A 189 -2.88 26.50 2.46
N LEU A 190 -2.92 25.41 3.23
CA LEU A 190 -3.02 25.49 4.70
C LEU A 190 -1.83 26.22 5.32
N LEU A 191 -0.65 26.04 4.73
CA LEU A 191 0.60 26.69 5.15
C LEU A 191 0.74 28.14 4.63
N GLY A 192 -0.26 28.66 3.92
CA GLY A 192 -0.30 30.07 3.48
C GLY A 192 0.00 30.27 1.98
N ASP A 193 0.40 29.26 1.23
CA ASP A 193 0.58 29.35 -0.24
C ASP A 193 -0.78 29.25 -0.95
N ARG A 194 -1.57 30.32 -0.83
CA ARG A 194 -2.94 30.36 -1.35
C ARG A 194 -3.06 30.28 -2.86
N LYS A 195 -1.98 30.54 -3.59
CA LYS A 195 -1.96 30.56 -5.06
C LYS A 195 -1.72 29.17 -5.67
N THR A 196 -1.11 28.26 -4.93
CA THR A 196 -0.80 26.91 -5.41
C THR A 196 -2.06 26.16 -5.83
N THR A 197 -2.05 25.59 -7.01
CA THR A 197 -3.10 24.73 -7.58
C THR A 197 -2.56 23.32 -7.82
N ALA A 198 -3.41 22.36 -8.17
CA ALA A 198 -2.97 21.02 -8.55
C ALA A 198 -2.09 21.01 -9.82
N ALA A 199 -2.19 22.05 -10.67
CA ALA A 199 -1.35 22.21 -11.87
C ALA A 199 0.09 22.61 -11.54
N ASP A 200 0.30 23.25 -10.38
CA ASP A 200 1.63 23.69 -9.93
C ASP A 200 2.42 22.59 -9.20
N VAL A 201 1.78 21.42 -8.96
CA VAL A 201 2.45 20.27 -8.36
C VAL A 201 3.31 19.58 -9.43
N PRO A 202 4.62 19.41 -9.20
CA PRO A 202 5.51 18.72 -10.14
C PRO A 202 4.99 17.33 -10.50
N LEU A 203 5.24 16.87 -11.74
CA LEU A 203 4.86 15.51 -12.15
C LEU A 203 5.62 14.45 -11.36
N PHE A 204 6.88 14.68 -11.06
CA PHE A 204 7.67 13.91 -10.11
C PHE A 204 7.83 14.71 -8.82
N VAL A 205 7.40 14.13 -7.70
CA VAL A 205 7.63 14.67 -6.36
C VAL A 205 8.68 13.81 -5.69
N LYS A 206 9.85 14.39 -5.50
CA LYS A 206 10.95 13.74 -4.79
C LYS A 206 10.55 13.52 -3.33
N PRO A 207 10.67 12.30 -2.79
CA PRO A 207 10.45 12.06 -1.38
C PRO A 207 11.61 12.64 -0.55
N ASP A 208 11.30 13.08 0.65
CA ASP A 208 12.28 13.44 1.67
C ASP A 208 12.22 12.38 2.78
N TYR A 209 13.36 11.89 3.19
CA TYR A 209 13.50 10.88 4.25
C TYR A 209 14.17 11.44 5.52
N GLU A 210 14.42 12.74 5.59
CA GLU A 210 14.90 13.37 6.82
C GLU A 210 13.92 13.12 7.98
N GLY A 211 14.45 12.72 9.13
CA GLY A 211 13.65 12.34 10.30
C GLY A 211 13.13 10.89 10.28
N ILE A 212 13.53 10.10 9.28
CA ILE A 212 13.33 8.65 9.24
C ILE A 212 14.65 7.98 9.60
N ASP A 213 14.67 7.29 10.72
CA ASP A 213 15.82 6.49 11.13
C ASP A 213 15.74 5.09 10.55
N TRP A 214 16.53 4.82 9.52
CA TRP A 214 16.56 3.53 8.83
C TRP A 214 17.08 2.40 9.74
N GLY A 215 17.84 2.72 10.79
CA GLY A 215 18.32 1.75 11.77
C GLY A 215 17.20 1.17 12.65
N GLU A 216 16.05 1.84 12.75
CA GLU A 216 14.92 1.33 13.50
C GLU A 216 14.14 0.24 12.75
N TYR A 217 14.27 0.19 11.39
CA TYR A 217 13.56 -0.80 10.58
C TYR A 217 14.29 -2.12 10.54
N PHE A 218 13.52 -3.19 10.55
CA PHE A 218 14.00 -4.55 10.46
C PHE A 218 13.24 -5.35 9.41
N ASP A 219 13.87 -6.41 8.91
CA ASP A 219 13.28 -7.28 7.90
C ASP A 219 12.67 -8.51 8.58
N VAL A 220 11.53 -8.94 8.08
CA VAL A 220 10.90 -10.21 8.44
C VAL A 220 10.81 -11.13 7.22
N ALA A 221 10.74 -12.43 7.43
CA ALA A 221 10.59 -13.40 6.36
C ALA A 221 9.48 -14.39 6.71
N GLU A 222 8.38 -14.36 5.94
CA GLU A 222 7.25 -15.29 6.14
C GLU A 222 7.51 -16.66 5.50
N THR A 223 8.41 -16.71 4.50
CA THR A 223 8.71 -17.93 3.74
C THR A 223 10.17 -17.91 3.26
N ASP A 224 10.66 -19.05 2.77
CA ASP A 224 11.98 -19.14 2.12
C ASP A 224 11.96 -18.54 0.70
N ASN A 225 10.82 -18.08 0.22
CA ASN A 225 10.69 -17.52 -1.12
C ASN A 225 11.10 -16.04 -1.15
N PHE A 226 12.25 -15.76 -1.76
CA PHE A 226 12.80 -14.42 -1.91
C PHE A 226 11.78 -13.40 -2.47
N VAL A 227 10.99 -13.80 -3.47
CA VAL A 227 10.03 -12.89 -4.12
C VAL A 227 8.89 -12.52 -3.17
N THR A 228 8.44 -13.43 -2.32
CA THR A 228 7.45 -13.13 -1.29
C THR A 228 8.01 -12.18 -0.24
N ASN A 229 9.27 -12.33 0.12
CA ASN A 229 9.91 -11.51 1.15
C ASN A 229 10.29 -10.09 0.69
N LEU A 230 10.21 -9.76 -0.61
CA LEU A 230 10.49 -8.40 -1.11
C LEU A 230 9.64 -7.32 -0.42
N TRP A 231 8.39 -7.64 -0.06
CA TRP A 231 7.51 -6.69 0.63
C TRP A 231 7.86 -6.48 2.10
N ASN A 232 8.49 -7.47 2.70
CA ASN A 232 8.83 -7.48 4.12
C ASN A 232 10.20 -6.86 4.41
N CYS A 233 10.94 -6.49 3.35
CA CYS A 233 12.21 -5.77 3.49
C CYS A 233 11.94 -4.27 3.67
N GLY A 234 12.37 -3.70 4.81
CA GLY A 234 12.13 -2.30 5.17
C GLY A 234 13.00 -1.28 4.43
N LYS A 235 14.07 -1.71 3.78
CA LYS A 235 15.15 -0.83 3.26
C LYS A 235 15.03 -0.52 1.76
N TRP A 236 13.86 -0.66 1.15
CA TRP A 236 13.58 -0.20 -0.20
C TRP A 236 13.13 1.26 -0.21
N VAL A 237 13.82 2.11 -0.99
CA VAL A 237 13.28 3.45 -1.30
C VAL A 237 11.98 3.31 -2.07
N LYS A 238 10.92 3.92 -1.58
CA LYS A 238 9.60 3.88 -2.26
C LYS A 238 9.48 5.08 -3.19
N LEU A 239 9.43 4.82 -4.51
CA LEU A 239 9.23 5.83 -5.54
C LEU A 239 7.97 5.53 -6.35
N VAL A 240 7.43 6.57 -6.98
CA VAL A 240 6.33 6.47 -7.94
C VAL A 240 6.83 6.97 -9.28
N MET A 241 6.87 6.10 -10.30
CA MET A 241 7.25 6.52 -11.66
C MET A 241 6.19 7.41 -12.29
N ALA A 242 4.92 6.99 -12.18
CA ALA A 242 3.81 7.70 -12.81
C ALA A 242 2.61 7.75 -11.86
N ARG A 243 1.86 8.86 -11.91
CA ARG A 243 0.63 8.98 -11.14
C ARG A 243 -0.52 8.34 -11.89
N GLY A 244 -1.33 7.56 -11.18
CA GLY A 244 -2.46 6.84 -11.75
C GLY A 244 -2.05 5.65 -12.63
N CYS A 245 -3.04 5.01 -13.22
CA CYS A 245 -2.84 3.85 -14.07
C CYS A 245 -2.99 4.22 -15.55
N TYR A 246 -2.06 3.85 -16.41
CA TYR A 246 -2.16 4.13 -17.85
C TYR A 246 -3.32 3.40 -18.54
N TRP A 247 -3.80 2.28 -17.98
CA TRP A 247 -4.93 1.52 -18.52
C TRP A 247 -6.28 2.13 -18.15
N ARG A 248 -6.59 2.35 -16.88
CA ARG A 248 -7.78 3.02 -16.32
C ARG A 248 -9.13 2.46 -16.82
N LYS A 249 -9.24 1.17 -17.10
CA LYS A 249 -10.45 0.56 -17.70
C LYS A 249 -10.96 -0.66 -16.95
N CYS A 250 -10.22 -1.15 -15.93
CA CYS A 250 -10.64 -2.35 -15.20
C CYS A 250 -11.96 -2.11 -14.46
N ALA A 251 -12.89 -3.05 -14.61
CA ALA A 251 -14.23 -2.91 -14.04
C ALA A 251 -14.25 -2.97 -12.51
N PHE A 252 -13.25 -3.59 -11.89
CA PHE A 252 -13.13 -3.77 -10.44
C PHE A 252 -12.30 -2.68 -9.75
N CYS A 253 -11.61 -1.82 -10.49
CA CYS A 253 -10.80 -0.73 -9.94
C CYS A 253 -11.62 0.57 -9.81
N ASP A 254 -11.16 1.47 -8.94
CA ASP A 254 -11.75 2.79 -8.71
C ASP A 254 -11.33 3.81 -9.79
N VAL A 255 -11.54 3.45 -11.06
CA VAL A 255 -11.02 4.15 -12.24
C VAL A 255 -11.41 5.63 -12.38
N LYS A 256 -12.38 6.10 -11.60
CA LYS A 256 -12.78 7.51 -11.56
C LYS A 256 -12.09 8.30 -10.45
N LEU A 257 -11.49 7.62 -9.47
CA LEU A 257 -10.74 8.32 -8.43
C LEU A 257 -9.37 8.76 -8.96
N PRO A 258 -8.86 9.93 -8.53
CA PRO A 258 -7.64 10.52 -9.07
C PRO A 258 -6.42 9.60 -9.02
N TYR A 259 -6.26 8.79 -7.98
CA TYR A 259 -5.11 7.90 -7.82
C TYR A 259 -5.02 6.80 -8.91
N ILE A 260 -6.16 6.44 -9.56
CA ILE A 260 -6.19 5.57 -10.76
C ILE A 260 -6.42 6.40 -12.02
N GLY A 261 -7.38 7.34 -11.96
CA GLY A 261 -7.93 8.05 -13.14
C GLY A 261 -7.04 9.13 -13.72
N CYS A 262 -6.21 9.78 -12.88
CA CYS A 262 -5.34 10.87 -13.32
C CYS A 262 -3.96 10.35 -13.70
N PHE A 263 -3.83 9.90 -14.96
CA PHE A 263 -2.54 9.41 -15.46
C PHE A 263 -1.62 10.55 -15.90
N LYS A 264 -0.44 10.63 -15.28
CA LYS A 264 0.61 11.62 -15.59
C LYS A 264 1.99 10.99 -15.44
N MET A 265 2.91 11.30 -16.36
CA MET A 265 4.28 10.81 -16.35
C MET A 265 5.28 11.97 -16.26
N PRO A 266 6.29 11.91 -15.39
CA PRO A 266 7.44 12.81 -15.38
C PRO A 266 8.44 12.42 -16.47
N LYS A 267 9.56 13.16 -16.53
CA LYS A 267 10.71 12.75 -17.33
C LYS A 267 11.49 11.65 -16.61
N ALA A 268 12.06 10.72 -17.38
CA ALA A 268 12.88 9.63 -16.82
C ALA A 268 14.10 10.16 -16.04
N SER A 269 14.70 11.29 -16.51
CA SER A 269 15.83 11.92 -15.83
C SER A 269 15.50 12.35 -14.42
N GLU A 270 14.29 12.90 -14.15
CA GLU A 270 13.89 13.36 -12.82
C GLU A 270 13.82 12.19 -11.82
N ILE A 271 13.37 11.02 -12.30
CA ILE A 271 13.33 9.79 -11.48
C ILE A 271 14.76 9.30 -11.20
N VAL A 272 15.61 9.28 -12.23
CA VAL A 272 16.96 8.74 -12.10
C VAL A 272 17.87 9.69 -11.33
N ASP A 273 17.68 11.02 -11.41
CA ASP A 273 18.33 12.00 -10.53
C ASP A 273 18.06 11.70 -9.05
N CYS A 274 16.80 11.36 -8.75
CA CYS A 274 16.41 10.98 -7.39
C CYS A 274 17.05 9.65 -6.96
N ILE A 275 17.11 8.65 -7.84
CA ILE A 275 17.77 7.37 -7.56
C ILE A 275 19.26 7.61 -7.28
N GLU A 276 19.95 8.35 -8.12
CA GLU A 276 21.39 8.63 -8.01
C GLU A 276 21.73 9.34 -6.70
N GLU A 277 20.86 10.23 -6.22
CA GLU A 277 21.05 10.93 -4.95
C GLU A 277 20.92 10.01 -3.73
N PHE A 278 20.05 8.98 -3.79
CA PHE A 278 19.92 8.01 -2.69
C PHE A 278 21.03 6.95 -2.68
N PHE A 279 21.81 6.81 -3.75
CA PHE A 279 22.96 5.92 -3.81
C PHE A 279 24.26 6.73 -3.71
N PRO A 280 25.21 6.33 -2.81
CA PRO A 280 25.40 5.03 -2.17
C PRO A 280 24.95 4.99 -0.71
N SER A 281 23.68 5.04 -0.42
CA SER A 281 23.21 4.79 0.94
C SER A 281 23.15 3.27 1.23
N PHE A 282 23.03 2.90 2.50
CA PHE A 282 22.85 1.51 2.96
C PHE A 282 21.47 0.92 2.63
N LEU A 283 20.75 1.50 1.71
CA LEU A 283 19.45 1.03 1.24
C LEU A 283 19.62 -0.09 0.21
N THR A 284 18.70 -1.05 0.20
CA THR A 284 18.77 -2.22 -0.67
C THR A 284 18.56 -1.85 -2.14
N GLY A 285 17.65 -0.91 -2.43
CA GLY A 285 17.33 -0.49 -3.77
C GLY A 285 16.04 0.30 -3.85
N VAL A 286 15.36 0.24 -4.99
CA VAL A 286 14.12 0.98 -5.26
C VAL A 286 12.94 0.04 -5.42
N HIS A 287 11.85 0.30 -4.69
CA HIS A 287 10.54 -0.27 -4.96
C HIS A 287 9.64 0.79 -5.61
N PHE A 288 9.29 0.59 -6.87
CA PHE A 288 8.32 1.43 -7.56
C PHE A 288 6.90 1.00 -7.16
N VAL A 289 6.24 1.84 -6.36
CA VAL A 289 4.91 1.58 -5.78
C VAL A 289 3.77 2.09 -6.67
N ASP A 290 3.98 2.09 -7.98
CA ASP A 290 3.00 2.49 -8.98
C ASP A 290 1.76 1.58 -8.97
N GLU A 291 0.63 2.11 -9.40
CA GLU A 291 -0.54 1.27 -9.74
C GLU A 291 -0.23 0.34 -10.93
N ALA A 292 0.53 0.82 -11.90
CA ALA A 292 1.13 0.06 -12.98
C ALA A 292 2.19 0.91 -13.67
N MET A 293 3.44 0.55 -13.57
CA MET A 293 4.55 1.23 -14.26
C MET A 293 4.33 1.25 -15.78
N PRO A 294 4.36 2.45 -16.43
CA PRO A 294 4.13 2.54 -17.86
C PRO A 294 5.32 1.99 -18.67
N PRO A 295 5.12 1.08 -19.63
CA PRO A 295 6.23 0.44 -20.36
C PRO A 295 7.19 1.44 -21.05
N ALA A 296 6.65 2.52 -21.63
CA ALA A 296 7.47 3.56 -22.27
C ALA A 296 8.38 4.28 -21.26
N LEU A 297 7.85 4.63 -20.08
CA LEU A 297 8.64 5.28 -19.04
C LEU A 297 9.66 4.32 -18.42
N VAL A 298 9.27 3.05 -18.19
CA VAL A 298 10.20 1.99 -17.75
C VAL A 298 11.37 1.87 -18.73
N SER A 299 11.08 1.85 -20.04
CA SER A 299 12.15 1.82 -21.07
C SER A 299 13.09 3.03 -20.97
N ALA A 300 12.54 4.24 -20.81
CA ALA A 300 13.34 5.47 -20.72
C ALA A 300 14.16 5.56 -19.42
N VAL A 301 13.59 5.12 -18.28
CA VAL A 301 14.31 5.02 -16.98
C VAL A 301 15.46 4.01 -17.09
N CYS A 302 15.23 2.86 -17.72
CA CYS A 302 16.30 1.88 -17.96
C CYS A 302 17.42 2.45 -18.85
N ASP A 303 17.08 3.18 -19.92
CA ASP A 303 18.08 3.82 -20.79
C ASP A 303 18.93 4.83 -20.01
N GLU A 304 18.30 5.60 -19.11
CA GLU A 304 18.98 6.60 -18.29
C GLU A 304 19.88 5.95 -17.21
N ILE A 305 19.41 4.90 -16.52
CA ILE A 305 20.22 4.11 -15.58
C ILE A 305 21.46 3.54 -16.29
N LEU A 306 21.29 2.93 -17.45
CA LEU A 306 22.38 2.34 -18.23
C LEU A 306 23.36 3.39 -18.75
N ARG A 307 22.86 4.52 -19.21
CA ARG A 307 23.68 5.66 -19.67
C ARG A 307 24.57 6.23 -18.56
N ARG A 308 24.01 6.35 -17.35
CA ARG A 308 24.75 6.83 -16.15
C ARG A 308 25.57 5.74 -15.48
N LYS A 309 25.46 4.48 -15.91
CA LYS A 309 26.12 3.31 -15.31
C LYS A 309 25.83 3.14 -13.82
N LEU A 310 24.58 3.40 -13.40
CA LEU A 310 24.16 3.24 -12.03
C LEU A 310 23.97 1.76 -11.69
N GLU A 311 24.54 1.33 -10.58
CA GLU A 311 24.36 0.00 -10.02
C GLU A 311 23.24 0.05 -8.97
N VAL A 312 22.01 -0.24 -9.38
CA VAL A 312 20.82 -0.18 -8.55
C VAL A 312 19.94 -1.40 -8.77
N GLU A 313 19.49 -2.01 -7.70
CA GLU A 313 18.42 -3.01 -7.78
C GLU A 313 17.05 -2.34 -7.65
N TRP A 314 16.09 -2.81 -8.42
CA TRP A 314 14.72 -2.30 -8.33
C TRP A 314 13.68 -3.34 -8.72
N TRP A 315 12.47 -3.12 -8.24
CA TRP A 315 11.28 -3.90 -8.59
C TRP A 315 10.02 -3.03 -8.51
N GLY A 316 8.90 -3.53 -9.05
CA GLY A 316 7.65 -2.78 -8.98
C GLY A 316 6.49 -3.41 -9.73
N ASN A 317 5.34 -2.71 -9.70
CA ASN A 317 4.09 -3.20 -10.23
C ASN A 317 3.92 -2.90 -11.72
N ILE A 318 3.53 -3.90 -12.48
CA ILE A 318 3.25 -3.79 -13.91
C ILE A 318 1.89 -4.40 -14.26
N ARG A 319 1.50 -4.26 -15.51
CA ARG A 319 0.46 -5.08 -16.13
C ARG A 319 1.14 -6.05 -17.11
N PHE A 320 0.70 -7.30 -17.12
CA PHE A 320 1.26 -8.32 -18.05
C PHE A 320 0.71 -8.12 -19.47
N ASP A 321 0.82 -6.91 -20.02
CA ASP A 321 0.42 -6.62 -21.39
C ASP A 321 1.58 -6.70 -22.40
N ASN A 322 1.25 -6.81 -23.66
CA ASN A 322 2.22 -7.06 -24.74
C ASN A 322 3.27 -5.96 -24.95
N ALA A 323 3.12 -4.80 -24.30
CA ALA A 323 4.12 -3.73 -24.38
C ALA A 323 5.40 -4.10 -23.61
N PHE A 324 5.32 -5.01 -22.63
CA PHE A 324 6.50 -5.62 -22.01
C PHE A 324 7.08 -6.72 -22.90
N THR A 325 7.76 -6.29 -23.98
CA THR A 325 8.40 -7.19 -24.94
C THR A 325 9.61 -7.91 -24.34
N PRO A 326 10.07 -9.04 -24.91
CA PRO A 326 11.32 -9.69 -24.48
C PRO A 326 12.55 -8.76 -24.54
N ALA A 327 12.58 -7.83 -25.49
CA ALA A 327 13.64 -6.82 -25.60
C ALA A 327 13.61 -5.83 -24.43
N LEU A 328 12.40 -5.38 -24.04
CA LEU A 328 12.24 -4.53 -22.86
C LEU A 328 12.61 -5.29 -21.57
N ALA A 329 12.18 -6.54 -21.40
CA ALA A 329 12.55 -7.34 -20.24
C ALA A 329 14.08 -7.51 -20.11
N LYS A 330 14.79 -7.76 -21.22
CA LYS A 330 16.27 -7.80 -21.22
C LYS A 330 16.89 -6.45 -20.83
N LYS A 331 16.31 -5.32 -21.31
CA LYS A 331 16.75 -3.98 -20.95
C LYS A 331 16.54 -3.74 -19.45
N MET A 332 15.36 -4.08 -18.91
CA MET A 332 15.04 -3.98 -17.49
C MET A 332 16.06 -4.75 -16.63
N ALA A 333 16.35 -5.99 -16.96
CA ALA A 333 17.34 -6.80 -16.24
C ALA A 333 18.73 -6.16 -16.25
N ARG A 334 19.19 -5.65 -17.40
CA ARG A 334 20.47 -4.93 -17.49
C ARG A 334 20.52 -3.64 -16.66
N ALA A 335 19.36 -3.00 -16.48
CA ALA A 335 19.19 -1.80 -15.66
C ALA A 335 18.89 -2.12 -14.18
N GLY A 336 19.08 -3.37 -13.73
CA GLY A 336 18.96 -3.77 -12.34
C GLY A 336 17.56 -4.18 -11.87
N CYS A 337 16.61 -4.41 -12.78
CA CYS A 337 15.31 -4.96 -12.40
C CYS A 337 15.45 -6.40 -11.93
N ILE A 338 15.12 -6.69 -10.67
CA ILE A 338 15.18 -8.03 -10.09
C ILE A 338 13.84 -8.76 -10.11
N ALA A 339 12.74 -8.02 -9.98
CA ALA A 339 11.41 -8.59 -9.93
C ALA A 339 10.34 -7.65 -10.47
N VAL A 340 9.23 -8.23 -10.89
CA VAL A 340 8.00 -7.50 -11.20
C VAL A 340 6.80 -8.16 -10.56
N THR A 341 5.78 -7.36 -10.25
CA THR A 341 4.50 -7.86 -9.76
C THR A 341 3.39 -7.46 -10.71
N GLY A 342 2.35 -8.27 -10.83
CA GLY A 342 1.25 -7.91 -11.71
C GLY A 342 0.00 -8.77 -11.57
N GLY A 343 -1.14 -8.24 -11.99
CA GLY A 343 -2.42 -8.91 -11.90
C GLY A 343 -2.69 -9.84 -13.09
N LEU A 344 -2.79 -11.17 -12.83
CA LEU A 344 -3.43 -12.15 -13.70
C LEU A 344 -4.92 -12.31 -13.38
N GLU A 345 -5.34 -11.79 -12.25
CA GLU A 345 -6.71 -11.80 -11.72
C GLU A 345 -7.28 -13.23 -11.70
N CYS A 346 -8.45 -13.47 -12.30
CA CYS A 346 -9.05 -14.80 -12.37
C CYS A 346 -8.38 -15.78 -13.35
N ALA A 347 -7.32 -15.36 -14.05
CA ALA A 347 -6.56 -16.18 -15.01
C ALA A 347 -7.47 -17.01 -15.98
N ASN A 348 -8.53 -16.38 -16.47
CA ASN A 348 -9.55 -16.92 -17.36
C ASN A 348 -9.96 -15.85 -18.38
N ASP A 349 -9.90 -16.17 -19.69
CA ASP A 349 -10.07 -15.16 -20.74
C ASP A 349 -11.47 -14.54 -20.79
N ARG A 350 -12.53 -15.30 -20.46
CA ARG A 350 -13.89 -14.77 -20.36
C ARG A 350 -13.98 -13.73 -19.24
N LEU A 351 -13.42 -14.05 -18.08
CA LEU A 351 -13.44 -13.15 -16.91
C LEU A 351 -12.53 -11.95 -17.14
N LEU A 352 -11.34 -12.12 -17.69
CA LEU A 352 -10.43 -11.02 -18.06
C LEU A 352 -11.07 -10.05 -19.04
N LYS A 353 -11.85 -10.55 -20.01
CA LYS A 353 -12.65 -9.72 -20.94
C LYS A 353 -13.76 -8.98 -20.18
N LEU A 354 -14.51 -9.67 -19.33
CA LEU A 354 -15.57 -9.07 -18.51
C LEU A 354 -15.05 -7.98 -17.57
N MET A 355 -13.88 -8.22 -16.98
CA MET A 355 -13.14 -7.23 -16.15
C MET A 355 -12.59 -6.06 -16.94
N ASN A 356 -12.61 -6.10 -18.27
CA ASN A 356 -11.93 -5.14 -19.13
C ASN A 356 -10.44 -4.99 -18.80
N LYS A 357 -9.78 -6.13 -18.44
CA LYS A 357 -8.37 -6.12 -18.05
C LYS A 357 -7.44 -5.83 -19.24
N GLY A 358 -7.86 -6.14 -20.48
CA GLY A 358 -7.10 -5.86 -21.70
C GLY A 358 -5.94 -6.83 -21.96
N ILE A 359 -5.92 -7.97 -21.28
CA ILE A 359 -4.98 -9.08 -21.52
C ILE A 359 -5.75 -10.39 -21.69
N THR A 360 -5.08 -11.40 -22.26
CA THR A 360 -5.53 -12.79 -22.27
C THR A 360 -4.50 -13.67 -21.56
N CYS A 361 -4.88 -14.88 -21.16
CA CYS A 361 -3.93 -15.85 -20.58
C CYS A 361 -2.74 -16.08 -21.50
N ALA A 362 -2.99 -16.25 -22.81
CA ALA A 362 -1.93 -16.45 -23.80
C ALA A 362 -0.99 -15.25 -23.94
N SER A 363 -1.54 -14.00 -23.97
CA SER A 363 -0.73 -12.78 -24.04
C SER A 363 0.10 -12.59 -22.77
N ALA A 364 -0.46 -12.84 -21.60
CA ALA A 364 0.25 -12.77 -20.34
C ALA A 364 1.38 -13.82 -20.27
N GLU A 365 1.11 -15.08 -20.65
CA GLU A 365 2.15 -16.12 -20.66
C GLU A 365 3.33 -15.76 -21.59
N LYS A 366 3.07 -15.11 -22.73
CA LYS A 366 4.14 -14.61 -23.63
C LYS A 366 5.04 -13.59 -22.91
N VAL A 367 4.45 -12.66 -22.18
CA VAL A 367 5.17 -11.66 -21.38
C VAL A 367 5.98 -12.32 -20.26
N LEU A 368 5.39 -13.26 -19.53
CA LEU A 368 6.05 -14.02 -18.47
C LEU A 368 7.27 -14.80 -18.97
N ARG A 369 7.18 -15.39 -20.19
CA ARG A 369 8.33 -16.04 -20.85
C ARG A 369 9.47 -15.05 -21.12
N GLY A 370 9.15 -13.80 -21.46
CA GLY A 370 10.11 -12.72 -21.64
C GLY A 370 10.86 -12.40 -20.34
N PHE A 371 10.15 -12.27 -19.22
CA PHE A 371 10.75 -12.03 -17.91
C PHE A 371 11.61 -13.22 -17.45
N ARG A 372 11.12 -14.45 -17.59
CA ARG A 372 11.92 -15.65 -17.29
C ARG A 372 13.23 -15.67 -18.09
N ALA A 373 13.17 -15.41 -19.40
CA ALA A 373 14.37 -15.37 -20.25
C ALA A 373 15.35 -14.25 -19.84
N ALA A 374 14.85 -13.16 -19.26
CA ALA A 374 15.65 -12.08 -18.72
C ALA A 374 16.09 -12.30 -17.26
N LYS A 375 15.70 -13.41 -16.63
CA LYS A 375 15.96 -13.74 -15.20
C LYS A 375 15.34 -12.74 -14.23
N ILE A 376 14.22 -12.12 -14.59
CA ILE A 376 13.43 -11.28 -13.71
C ILE A 376 12.38 -12.15 -13.03
N PHE A 377 12.31 -12.09 -11.69
CA PHE A 377 11.30 -12.81 -10.92
C PHE A 377 9.92 -12.20 -11.10
N VAL A 378 8.89 -13.02 -10.97
CA VAL A 378 7.50 -12.58 -11.13
C VAL A 378 6.66 -13.01 -9.95
N HIS A 379 5.95 -12.04 -9.34
CA HIS A 379 4.84 -12.30 -8.43
C HIS A 379 3.51 -12.01 -9.13
N ALA A 380 2.55 -12.93 -9.04
CA ALA A 380 1.24 -12.78 -9.66
C ALA A 380 0.15 -12.50 -8.61
N TYR A 381 -0.58 -11.39 -8.75
CA TYR A 381 -1.83 -11.18 -8.05
C TYR A 381 -2.96 -11.91 -8.74
N LEU A 382 -3.72 -12.66 -7.97
CA LEU A 382 -4.80 -13.51 -8.42
C LEU A 382 -6.08 -13.20 -7.64
N MET A 383 -7.21 -13.37 -8.30
CA MET A 383 -8.52 -13.09 -7.74
C MET A 383 -9.44 -14.30 -7.94
N TYR A 384 -10.25 -14.60 -6.94
CA TYR A 384 -11.30 -15.62 -7.02
C TYR A 384 -12.63 -15.05 -6.54
N ASP A 385 -13.71 -15.78 -6.80
CA ASP A 385 -15.09 -15.38 -6.45
C ASP A 385 -15.56 -14.09 -7.17
N PHE A 386 -15.00 -13.83 -8.37
CA PHE A 386 -15.47 -12.71 -9.19
C PHE A 386 -16.94 -12.93 -9.59
N PRO A 387 -17.77 -11.87 -9.69
CA PRO A 387 -19.13 -12.01 -10.17
C PRO A 387 -19.18 -12.80 -11.49
N THR A 388 -20.11 -13.76 -11.57
CA THR A 388 -20.28 -14.74 -12.68
C THR A 388 -19.21 -15.83 -12.80
N GLU A 389 -18.15 -15.84 -12.00
CA GLU A 389 -17.16 -16.93 -12.01
C GLU A 389 -17.80 -18.24 -11.57
N THR A 390 -17.57 -19.29 -12.33
CA THR A 390 -18.02 -20.66 -11.99
C THR A 390 -16.94 -21.41 -11.23
N LYS A 391 -17.32 -22.49 -10.54
CA LYS A 391 -16.34 -23.37 -9.86
C LYS A 391 -15.38 -24.03 -10.83
N GLU A 392 -15.82 -24.35 -12.05
CA GLU A 392 -15.04 -24.94 -13.10
C GLU A 392 -13.99 -23.97 -13.61
N GLU A 393 -14.35 -22.69 -13.78
CA GLU A 393 -13.41 -21.62 -14.16
C GLU A 393 -12.36 -21.39 -13.08
N GLN A 394 -12.77 -21.32 -11.79
CA GLN A 394 -11.84 -21.20 -10.67
C GLN A 394 -10.83 -22.37 -10.64
N LYS A 395 -11.31 -23.62 -10.74
CA LYS A 395 -10.43 -24.79 -10.84
C LYS A 395 -9.54 -24.75 -12.08
N GLY A 396 -10.04 -24.22 -13.19
CA GLY A 396 -9.27 -24.00 -14.42
C GLY A 396 -8.14 -23.00 -14.20
N ALA A 397 -8.42 -21.88 -13.55
CA ALA A 397 -7.45 -20.87 -13.18
C ALA A 397 -6.35 -21.43 -12.25
N GLU A 398 -6.74 -22.19 -11.22
CA GLU A 398 -5.78 -22.84 -10.33
C GLU A 398 -4.83 -23.79 -11.09
N ARG A 399 -5.36 -24.63 -11.98
CA ARG A 399 -4.54 -25.53 -12.82
C ARG A 399 -3.59 -24.74 -13.72
N TYR A 400 -4.08 -23.65 -14.34
CA TYR A 400 -3.28 -22.80 -15.20
C TYR A 400 -2.13 -22.15 -14.43
N VAL A 401 -2.42 -21.53 -13.28
CA VAL A 401 -1.42 -20.88 -12.41
C VAL A 401 -0.38 -21.89 -11.93
N LYS A 402 -0.80 -23.09 -11.48
CA LYS A 402 0.13 -24.20 -11.15
C LYS A 402 1.02 -24.58 -12.32
N SER A 403 0.48 -24.55 -13.55
CA SER A 403 1.29 -24.84 -14.75
C SER A 403 2.32 -23.72 -15.02
N LEU A 404 1.97 -22.46 -14.81
CA LEU A 404 2.91 -21.33 -14.93
C LEU A 404 4.06 -21.44 -13.90
N ALA A 405 3.74 -21.80 -12.66
CA ALA A 405 4.74 -22.02 -11.61
C ALA A 405 5.67 -23.19 -11.95
N LYS A 406 5.12 -24.34 -12.37
CA LYS A 406 5.93 -25.50 -12.85
C LYS A 406 6.84 -25.15 -14.02
N LYS A 407 6.41 -24.27 -14.91
CA LYS A 407 7.24 -23.74 -16.01
C LYS A 407 8.26 -22.70 -15.54
N GLY A 408 8.28 -22.31 -14.26
CA GLY A 408 9.13 -21.24 -13.71
C GLY A 408 8.81 -19.86 -14.30
N LEU A 409 7.56 -19.63 -14.72
CA LEU A 409 7.10 -18.33 -15.27
C LEU A 409 6.61 -17.38 -14.20
N ILE A 410 6.21 -17.89 -13.03
CA ILE A 410 5.91 -17.16 -11.81
C ILE A 410 6.63 -17.84 -10.64
N GLN A 411 7.17 -17.07 -9.71
CA GLN A 411 7.90 -17.56 -8.53
C GLN A 411 7.05 -17.52 -7.28
N SER A 412 6.11 -16.60 -7.22
CA SER A 412 5.13 -16.52 -6.12
C SER A 412 3.80 -15.96 -6.63
N CYS A 413 2.76 -16.18 -5.86
CA CYS A 413 1.44 -15.60 -6.15
C CYS A 413 0.65 -15.40 -4.87
N PHE A 414 -0.28 -14.46 -4.92
CA PHE A 414 -1.24 -14.22 -3.86
C PHE A 414 -2.67 -14.25 -4.40
N TRP A 415 -3.52 -15.06 -3.78
CA TRP A 415 -4.94 -15.17 -4.10
C TRP A 415 -5.76 -14.33 -3.12
N HIS A 416 -6.55 -13.40 -3.64
CA HIS A 416 -7.51 -12.67 -2.84
C HIS A 416 -8.93 -12.89 -3.35
N ARG A 417 -9.89 -12.81 -2.44
CA ARG A 417 -11.28 -12.84 -2.81
C ARG A 417 -11.67 -11.51 -3.43
N PHE A 418 -12.53 -11.56 -4.48
CA PHE A 418 -13.08 -10.34 -5.06
C PHE A 418 -13.80 -9.51 -4.00
N ALA A 419 -13.44 -8.24 -3.91
CA ALA A 419 -14.08 -7.22 -3.09
C ALA A 419 -14.77 -6.21 -4.00
N LEU A 420 -16.04 -5.93 -3.75
CA LEU A 420 -16.79 -4.94 -4.52
C LEU A 420 -16.56 -3.56 -3.91
N THR A 421 -15.67 -2.77 -4.49
CA THR A 421 -15.40 -1.41 -4.02
C THR A 421 -16.51 -0.45 -4.47
N VAL A 422 -16.85 0.50 -3.61
CA VAL A 422 -17.94 1.46 -3.82
C VAL A 422 -17.75 2.34 -5.06
N HIS A 423 -16.50 2.62 -5.43
CA HIS A 423 -16.16 3.51 -6.54
C HIS A 423 -15.92 2.79 -7.88
N SER A 424 -15.98 1.44 -7.89
CA SER A 424 -15.73 0.63 -9.09
C SER A 424 -16.85 0.75 -10.12
N PRO A 425 -16.57 0.52 -11.43
CA PRO A 425 -17.60 0.37 -12.45
C PRO A 425 -18.61 -0.73 -12.15
N ILE A 426 -18.20 -1.83 -11.51
CA ILE A 426 -19.10 -2.93 -11.11
C ILE A 426 -20.17 -2.44 -10.14
N ALA A 427 -19.80 -1.61 -9.17
CA ALA A 427 -20.76 -1.06 -8.21
C ALA A 427 -21.79 -0.13 -8.86
N ARG A 428 -21.43 0.52 -9.97
CA ARG A 428 -22.30 1.46 -10.71
C ARG A 428 -23.23 0.77 -11.69
N GLU A 429 -22.78 -0.36 -12.26
CA GLU A 429 -23.53 -1.11 -13.27
C GLU A 429 -23.62 -2.61 -12.88
N PRO A 430 -24.12 -2.92 -11.66
CA PRO A 430 -24.06 -4.28 -11.10
C PRO A 430 -24.82 -5.30 -11.94
N GLU A 431 -25.82 -4.85 -12.67
CA GLU A 431 -26.62 -5.69 -13.56
C GLU A 431 -25.78 -6.41 -14.63
N LYS A 432 -24.77 -5.68 -15.20
CA LYS A 432 -23.86 -6.24 -16.20
C LYS A 432 -23.02 -7.40 -15.68
N PHE A 433 -22.88 -7.48 -14.35
CA PHE A 433 -22.10 -8.49 -13.65
C PHE A 433 -22.98 -9.51 -12.92
N GLY A 434 -24.29 -9.51 -13.18
CA GLY A 434 -25.23 -10.46 -12.60
C GLY A 434 -25.32 -10.39 -11.07
N ILE A 435 -25.15 -9.22 -10.48
CA ILE A 435 -25.24 -9.00 -9.04
C ILE A 435 -26.29 -7.94 -8.69
N ILE A 436 -26.74 -7.98 -7.45
CA ILE A 436 -27.56 -6.96 -6.82
C ILE A 436 -26.81 -6.47 -5.60
N VAL A 437 -26.48 -5.19 -5.58
CA VAL A 437 -25.78 -4.56 -4.46
C VAL A 437 -26.76 -4.32 -3.33
N LYS A 438 -26.36 -4.68 -2.11
CA LYS A 438 -27.14 -4.39 -0.91
C LYS A 438 -26.95 -2.91 -0.51
N PRO A 439 -27.97 -2.22 -0.03
CA PRO A 439 -27.82 -0.85 0.46
C PRO A 439 -26.80 -0.77 1.59
N LEU A 440 -25.81 0.08 1.44
CA LEU A 440 -24.84 0.38 2.49
C LEU A 440 -25.39 1.49 3.39
N LYS A 441 -25.72 1.15 4.63
CA LYS A 441 -26.16 2.13 5.66
C LYS A 441 -24.94 2.58 6.47
N SER A 442 -24.06 3.36 5.87
CA SER A 442 -22.93 3.96 6.56
C SER A 442 -22.88 5.46 6.32
N ASN A 443 -22.66 6.22 7.39
CA ASN A 443 -22.41 7.66 7.34
C ASN A 443 -20.92 7.99 7.59
N PHE A 444 -20.11 7.00 7.93
CA PHE A 444 -18.67 7.15 8.22
C PHE A 444 -17.81 6.58 7.09
N ALA A 445 -17.45 5.30 7.14
CA ALA A 445 -16.62 4.67 6.11
C ALA A 445 -17.45 3.83 5.16
N LYS A 446 -17.17 3.97 3.86
CA LYS A 446 -17.79 3.18 2.80
C LYS A 446 -16.71 2.36 2.10
N ASN A 447 -16.47 1.17 2.60
CA ASN A 447 -15.41 0.28 2.11
C ASN A 447 -15.95 -0.64 1.00
N GLU A 448 -16.17 -1.89 1.34
CA GLU A 448 -16.69 -2.91 0.46
C GLU A 448 -18.22 -2.93 0.51
N LEU A 449 -18.83 -3.13 -0.64
CA LEU A 449 -20.28 -3.31 -0.76
C LEU A 449 -20.62 -4.80 -0.68
N GLU A 450 -21.61 -5.12 0.11
CA GLU A 450 -22.23 -6.44 0.07
C GLU A 450 -23.10 -6.57 -1.17
N TYR A 451 -23.10 -7.77 -1.77
CA TYR A 451 -23.94 -8.08 -2.93
C TYR A 451 -24.48 -9.51 -2.90
N VAL A 452 -25.53 -9.78 -3.67
CA VAL A 452 -26.02 -11.11 -3.95
C VAL A 452 -25.94 -11.37 -5.46
N ARG A 453 -25.63 -12.63 -5.85
CA ARG A 453 -25.62 -13.03 -7.26
C ARG A 453 -27.04 -13.34 -7.71
N LYS A 454 -27.46 -12.86 -8.88
CA LYS A 454 -28.82 -13.07 -9.43
C LYS A 454 -29.16 -14.54 -9.68
N ASN A 455 -28.17 -15.40 -9.96
CA ASN A 455 -28.34 -16.79 -10.44
C ASN A 455 -27.75 -17.87 -9.50
N ARG A 456 -27.67 -17.64 -8.17
CA ARG A 456 -27.47 -18.79 -7.29
C ARG A 456 -28.81 -19.49 -7.08
N PRO A 457 -28.95 -20.79 -7.44
CA PRO A 457 -30.09 -21.56 -6.94
C PRO A 457 -30.05 -21.47 -5.41
N ARG A 458 -31.19 -21.14 -4.78
CA ARG A 458 -31.33 -21.17 -3.33
C ARG A 458 -30.97 -22.58 -2.88
N ILE A 459 -29.83 -22.72 -2.19
CA ILE A 459 -29.59 -23.93 -1.40
C ILE A 459 -30.62 -23.83 -0.28
N ALA A 460 -31.65 -24.67 -0.35
CA ALA A 460 -32.58 -24.82 0.74
C ALA A 460 -31.74 -25.22 1.97
N SER A 461 -31.83 -24.42 3.02
CA SER A 461 -31.30 -24.77 4.34
C SER A 461 -32.00 -26.02 4.78
N ALA A 462 -31.30 -27.16 4.85
CA ALA A 462 -31.69 -28.34 5.58
C ALA A 462 -31.29 -28.16 7.04
#